data_6eb4d3ddcfa54eb4f545745c2d805ba6
#
_entry.id   6eb4d3ddcfa54eb4f545745c2d805ba6
#
_cell.length_a   1.000
_cell.length_b   1.000
_cell.length_c   1.000
_cell.angle_alpha   90.00
_cell.angle_beta   90.00
_cell.angle_gamma   90.00
#
_symmetry.space_group_name_H-M   'P 1'
#
loop_
_entity.id
_entity.type
_entity.pdbx_description
1 polymer ?
#
loop_
_entity_poly.entity_id
_entity_poly.type
_entity_poly.pdbx_seq_one_letter_code
_entity_poly.pdbx_strand_id
1 'polypeptide(L)'
;MNPALTRAATWGLGIIYAAAWAIAGWLWNGPPSDIDNFFLPAVRIALSGHPLLIYAARFQDVIANDNGPLGLVPLTAVAAVASWLGWLEDERLRRALIMAAFSIFSLLMAREAVAAIDRLRGARLNGLSRLLAYGVFAASPTLVNGVLGYGHIEQPMTLWLVLLAVRSLANGRSAAAGIGFGLAILTRSLAALPLIPLGLLLLARGRWRALAWFGGSAALTVALGLLPFLLADPTDTIYSLLTHRASLPVGGGSLWQLLVGTPYLWIPQHVDVLFVLGLAVLLSLVVIVARKDLEASSRDTYGLLALTALTLPLLAKSVWPYYFLDAYVFGAVWWLGQVDPLAFGRRLNAAAIPLIASVGTLLTEYEMGFGPGPIRLREGVAMGVVLAVLTVALTIRLRRRGPQPERAGDGWLPR
;
A
#
# COMPACT_ATOMS: atom_id res chain seq x y z
N MET A 1 -29.00 -6.53 19.49
CA MET A 1 -28.22 -5.33 19.93
C MET A 1 -28.83 -4.11 19.25
N ASN A 2 -29.12 -3.04 19.96
CA ASN A 2 -29.76 -1.84 19.43
C ASN A 2 -28.85 -1.18 18.37
N PRO A 3 -29.34 -0.94 17.13
CA PRO A 3 -28.47 -0.35 16.05
C PRO A 3 -27.87 1.01 16.41
N ALA A 4 -28.56 1.81 17.23
CA ALA A 4 -28.08 3.09 17.72
C ALA A 4 -26.86 2.94 18.64
N LEU A 5 -26.90 2.00 19.58
CA LEU A 5 -25.78 1.70 20.47
C LEU A 5 -24.59 1.16 19.72
N THR A 6 -24.81 0.33 18.68
CA THR A 6 -23.72 -0.17 17.83
C THR A 6 -23.05 0.96 17.06
N ARG A 7 -23.81 1.91 16.52
CA ARG A 7 -23.26 3.09 15.83
C ARG A 7 -22.47 3.97 16.80
N ALA A 8 -23.04 4.28 17.97
CA ALA A 8 -22.35 5.11 18.96
C ALA A 8 -21.02 4.47 19.42
N ALA A 9 -20.99 3.15 19.65
CA ALA A 9 -19.75 2.44 19.99
C ALA A 9 -18.73 2.50 18.84
N THR A 10 -19.16 2.39 17.58
CA THR A 10 -18.26 2.48 16.41
C THR A 10 -17.64 3.87 16.29
N TRP A 11 -18.44 4.93 16.46
CA TRP A 11 -17.93 6.30 16.46
C TRP A 11 -16.98 6.55 17.64
N GLY A 12 -17.32 6.06 18.84
CA GLY A 12 -16.45 6.17 20.01
C GLY A 12 -15.08 5.54 19.80
N LEU A 13 -15.02 4.33 19.24
CA LEU A 13 -13.75 3.67 18.89
C LEU A 13 -12.97 4.43 17.83
N GLY A 14 -13.64 5.01 16.84
CA GLY A 14 -12.99 5.85 15.82
C GLY A 14 -12.34 7.10 16.42
N ILE A 15 -13.05 7.77 17.35
CA ILE A 15 -12.53 8.95 18.07
C ILE A 15 -11.32 8.57 18.94
N ILE A 16 -11.42 7.47 19.69
CA ILE A 16 -10.31 6.98 20.52
C ILE A 16 -9.09 6.66 19.66
N TYR A 17 -9.29 6.03 18.51
CA TYR A 17 -8.21 5.72 17.57
C TYR A 17 -7.56 6.99 17.01
N ALA A 18 -8.35 7.98 16.58
CA ALA A 18 -7.83 9.26 16.12
C ALA A 18 -7.08 10.02 17.22
N ALA A 19 -7.59 10.00 18.45
CA ALA A 19 -6.93 10.58 19.60
C ALA A 19 -5.59 9.90 19.92
N ALA A 20 -5.54 8.57 19.82
CA ALA A 20 -4.28 7.82 20.00
C ALA A 20 -3.22 8.22 18.94
N TRP A 21 -3.62 8.39 17.68
CA TRP A 21 -2.71 8.89 16.63
C TRP A 21 -2.30 10.35 16.86
N ALA A 22 -3.20 11.21 17.34
CA ALA A 22 -2.87 12.58 17.71
C ALA A 22 -1.81 12.62 18.82
N ILE A 23 -2.01 11.82 19.87
CA ILE A 23 -1.07 11.71 21.00
C ILE A 23 0.29 11.16 20.51
N ALA A 24 0.27 10.12 19.68
CA ALA A 24 1.50 9.57 19.11
C ALA A 24 2.26 10.61 18.26
N GLY A 25 1.55 11.38 17.43
CA GLY A 25 2.13 12.47 16.65
C GLY A 25 2.69 13.61 17.53
N TRP A 26 1.98 13.97 18.60
CA TRP A 26 2.43 14.96 19.56
C TRP A 26 3.69 14.54 20.32
N LEU A 27 3.76 13.26 20.73
CA LEU A 27 4.87 12.71 21.51
C LEU A 27 6.08 12.31 20.64
N TRP A 28 5.94 12.34 19.32
CA TRP A 28 7.01 11.93 18.43
C TRP A 28 8.19 12.91 18.48
N ASN A 29 9.36 12.39 18.87
CA ASN A 29 10.63 13.14 18.97
C ASN A 29 11.67 12.62 17.95
N GLY A 30 11.22 11.88 16.93
CA GLY A 30 12.10 11.39 15.86
C GLY A 30 12.53 12.50 14.89
N PRO A 31 13.38 12.18 13.92
CA PRO A 31 13.82 13.12 12.90
C PRO A 31 12.63 13.63 12.07
N PRO A 32 12.80 14.76 11.34
CA PRO A 32 11.83 15.23 10.38
C PRO A 32 11.46 14.11 9.39
N SER A 33 10.16 13.90 9.20
CA SER A 33 9.61 12.88 8.32
C SER A 33 9.46 13.38 6.89
N ASP A 34 9.03 12.51 5.97
CA ASP A 34 8.68 12.90 4.59
C ASP A 34 7.56 13.92 4.54
N ILE A 35 6.70 13.99 5.59
CA ILE A 35 5.71 15.08 5.71
C ILE A 35 6.43 16.42 5.76
N ASP A 36 7.45 16.54 6.61
CA ASP A 36 8.13 17.81 6.83
C ASP A 36 9.06 18.17 5.67
N ASN A 37 9.76 17.17 5.11
CA ASN A 37 10.79 17.37 4.10
C ASN A 37 10.24 17.45 2.68
N PHE A 38 9.18 16.69 2.38
CA PHE A 38 8.69 16.50 1.02
C PHE A 38 7.27 17.01 0.80
N PHE A 39 6.33 16.73 1.70
CA PHE A 39 4.93 17.06 1.44
C PHE A 39 4.56 18.49 1.86
N LEU A 40 5.03 18.98 2.99
CA LEU A 40 4.73 20.35 3.43
C LEU A 40 5.26 21.45 2.50
N PRO A 41 6.45 21.34 1.87
CA PRO A 41 6.84 22.31 0.85
C PRO A 41 5.83 22.43 -0.28
N ALA A 42 5.32 21.30 -0.80
CA ALA A 42 4.29 21.28 -1.84
C ALA A 42 2.95 21.86 -1.35
N VAL A 43 2.55 21.52 -0.11
CA VAL A 43 1.34 22.05 0.54
C VAL A 43 1.43 23.55 0.74
N ARG A 44 2.57 24.09 1.15
CA ARG A 44 2.79 25.54 1.30
C ARG A 44 2.64 26.28 -0.04
N ILE A 45 3.13 25.71 -1.14
CA ILE A 45 2.90 26.26 -2.50
C ILE A 45 1.40 26.26 -2.81
N ALA A 46 0.68 25.17 -2.54
CA ALA A 46 -0.76 25.13 -2.76
C ALA A 46 -1.52 26.17 -1.94
N LEU A 47 -1.16 26.35 -0.65
CA LEU A 47 -1.78 27.31 0.26
C LEU A 47 -1.44 28.77 -0.09
N SER A 48 -0.32 29.03 -0.77
CA SER A 48 0.03 30.35 -1.28
C SER A 48 -0.74 30.76 -2.55
N GLY A 49 -1.70 29.96 -2.99
CA GLY A 49 -2.55 30.26 -4.17
C GLY A 49 -2.04 29.62 -5.46
N HIS A 50 -1.03 28.75 -5.41
CA HIS A 50 -0.43 28.09 -6.59
C HIS A 50 -0.60 26.56 -6.55
N PRO A 51 -1.83 25.99 -6.44
CA PRO A 51 -2.03 24.56 -6.25
C PRO A 51 -1.55 23.69 -7.43
N LEU A 52 -1.38 24.25 -8.60
CA LEU A 52 -0.89 23.53 -9.77
C LEU A 52 0.65 23.48 -9.88
N LEU A 53 1.36 24.20 -9.02
CA LEU A 53 2.83 24.22 -8.97
C LEU A 53 3.43 23.38 -7.83
N ILE A 54 2.67 22.42 -7.29
CA ILE A 54 3.11 21.57 -6.16
C ILE A 54 4.35 20.73 -6.50
N TYR A 55 4.61 20.48 -7.77
CA TYR A 55 5.80 19.74 -8.24
C TYR A 55 7.04 20.63 -8.35
N ALA A 56 6.88 21.96 -8.34
CA ALA A 56 7.99 22.90 -8.22
C ALA A 56 8.54 23.02 -6.79
N ALA A 57 7.95 22.31 -5.81
CA ALA A 57 8.42 22.31 -4.43
C ALA A 57 9.86 21.80 -4.34
N ARG A 58 10.67 22.48 -3.52
CA ARG A 58 12.07 22.16 -3.28
C ARG A 58 12.31 22.00 -1.78
N PHE A 59 13.17 21.06 -1.44
CA PHE A 59 13.77 20.93 -0.13
C PHE A 59 15.29 20.80 -0.33
N GLN A 60 16.06 21.76 0.17
CA GLN A 60 17.51 21.84 -0.07
C GLN A 60 17.88 21.70 -1.56
N ASP A 61 17.18 22.45 -2.40
CA ASP A 61 17.35 22.47 -3.87
C ASP A 61 17.00 21.15 -4.60
N VAL A 62 16.44 20.18 -3.89
CA VAL A 62 15.95 18.93 -4.47
C VAL A 62 14.43 18.99 -4.59
N ILE A 63 13.86 18.43 -5.67
CA ILE A 63 12.42 18.27 -5.79
C ILE A 63 11.90 17.42 -4.63
N ALA A 64 10.94 17.99 -3.90
CA ALA A 64 10.44 17.40 -2.67
C ALA A 64 9.33 16.37 -2.92
N ASN A 65 8.37 16.67 -3.80
CA ASN A 65 7.20 15.80 -3.99
C ASN A 65 7.36 14.88 -5.19
N ASP A 66 7.42 13.57 -4.96
CA ASP A 66 7.44 12.50 -5.98
C ASP A 66 6.14 11.67 -6.00
N ASN A 67 5.14 12.05 -5.20
CA ASN A 67 3.85 11.39 -5.13
C ASN A 67 2.80 12.07 -6.01
N GLY A 68 1.72 11.34 -6.30
CA GLY A 68 0.61 11.87 -7.05
C GLY A 68 -0.14 12.98 -6.30
N PRO A 69 -0.85 13.87 -7.03
CA PRO A 69 -1.46 15.06 -6.44
C PRO A 69 -2.59 14.74 -5.45
N LEU A 70 -3.26 13.59 -5.61
CA LEU A 70 -4.40 13.23 -4.76
C LEU A 70 -3.96 12.95 -3.31
N GLY A 71 -2.74 12.47 -3.07
CA GLY A 71 -2.19 12.28 -1.73
C GLY A 71 -2.05 13.58 -0.96
N LEU A 72 -1.82 14.70 -1.65
CA LEU A 72 -1.66 16.01 -1.05
C LEU A 72 -2.97 16.74 -0.77
N VAL A 73 -4.08 16.40 -1.45
CA VAL A 73 -5.37 17.07 -1.27
C VAL A 73 -5.85 17.05 0.19
N PRO A 74 -5.98 15.89 0.86
CA PRO A 74 -6.38 15.88 2.26
C PRO A 74 -5.34 16.53 3.17
N LEU A 75 -4.05 16.43 2.86
CA LEU A 75 -3.00 17.08 3.64
C LEU A 75 -3.09 18.61 3.53
N THR A 76 -3.35 19.14 2.34
CA THR A 76 -3.56 20.58 2.13
C THR A 76 -4.78 21.08 2.92
N ALA A 77 -5.87 20.31 2.95
CA ALA A 77 -7.05 20.67 3.75
C ALA A 77 -6.73 20.70 5.26
N VAL A 78 -6.00 19.70 5.76
CA VAL A 78 -5.57 19.65 7.17
C VAL A 78 -4.61 20.80 7.50
N ALA A 79 -3.65 21.08 6.62
CA ALA A 79 -2.70 22.18 6.80
C ALA A 79 -3.38 23.55 6.73
N ALA A 80 -4.43 23.73 5.91
CA ALA A 80 -5.24 24.93 5.91
C ALA A 80 -5.94 25.15 7.26
N VAL A 81 -6.50 24.08 7.85
CA VAL A 81 -7.07 24.13 9.21
C VAL A 81 -6.00 24.47 10.24
N ALA A 82 -4.82 23.83 10.15
CA ALA A 82 -3.69 24.11 11.04
C ALA A 82 -3.24 25.57 10.92
N SER A 83 -3.19 26.12 9.72
CA SER A 83 -2.85 27.53 9.45
C SER A 83 -3.88 28.46 10.07
N TRP A 84 -5.18 28.18 9.89
CA TRP A 84 -6.26 28.97 10.48
C TRP A 84 -6.23 28.96 12.02
N LEU A 85 -5.83 27.83 12.63
CA LEU A 85 -5.66 27.72 14.09
C LEU A 85 -4.34 28.32 14.60
N GLY A 86 -3.44 28.76 13.75
CA GLY A 86 -2.09 29.22 14.13
C GLY A 86 -1.13 28.05 14.50
N TRP A 87 -1.46 26.82 14.13
CA TRP A 87 -0.71 25.61 14.51
C TRP A 87 0.25 25.12 13.42
N LEU A 88 0.22 25.73 12.23
CA LEU A 88 1.00 25.22 11.07
C LEU A 88 2.51 25.23 11.33
N GLU A 89 3.00 26.24 12.04
CA GLU A 89 4.43 26.38 12.37
C GLU A 89 4.83 25.67 13.68
N ASP A 90 3.86 25.28 14.52
CA ASP A 90 4.13 24.42 15.68
C ASP A 90 4.17 22.96 15.20
N GLU A 91 5.37 22.39 15.22
CA GLU A 91 5.61 21.02 14.72
C GLU A 91 4.75 19.98 15.44
N ARG A 92 4.60 20.08 16.76
CA ARG A 92 3.87 19.09 17.56
C ARG A 92 2.37 19.16 17.29
N LEU A 93 1.80 20.37 17.30
CA LEU A 93 0.37 20.59 17.01
C LEU A 93 0.02 20.19 15.59
N ARG A 94 0.84 20.61 14.62
CA ARG A 94 0.70 20.26 13.21
C ARG A 94 0.71 18.75 13.04
N ARG A 95 1.73 18.06 13.61
CA ARG A 95 1.87 16.60 13.48
C ARG A 95 0.71 15.87 14.16
N ALA A 96 0.29 16.29 15.35
CA ALA A 96 -0.87 15.72 16.02
C ALA A 96 -2.15 15.82 15.18
N LEU A 97 -2.40 16.98 14.57
CA LEU A 97 -3.57 17.20 13.72
C LEU A 97 -3.52 16.34 12.44
N ILE A 98 -2.37 16.27 11.78
CA ILE A 98 -2.17 15.45 10.58
C ILE A 98 -2.39 13.97 10.93
N MET A 99 -1.78 13.47 12.00
CA MET A 99 -1.92 12.06 12.42
C MET A 99 -3.37 11.72 12.75
N ALA A 100 -4.08 12.59 13.49
CA ALA A 100 -5.49 12.40 13.80
C ALA A 100 -6.35 12.32 12.53
N ALA A 101 -6.17 13.26 11.60
CA ALA A 101 -6.95 13.33 10.38
C ALA A 101 -6.68 12.13 9.45
N PHE A 102 -5.41 11.75 9.26
CA PHE A 102 -5.05 10.66 8.36
C PHE A 102 -5.33 9.27 8.95
N SER A 103 -5.52 9.14 10.26
CA SER A 103 -5.96 7.90 10.91
C SER A 103 -7.24 7.32 10.31
N ILE A 104 -8.10 8.15 9.72
CA ILE A 104 -9.32 7.72 9.02
C ILE A 104 -9.00 6.75 7.87
N PHE A 105 -7.92 7.01 7.11
CA PHE A 105 -7.55 6.15 5.99
C PHE A 105 -7.04 4.79 6.48
N SER A 106 -6.34 4.74 7.60
CA SER A 106 -5.95 3.47 8.25
C SER A 106 -7.17 2.64 8.67
N LEU A 107 -8.20 3.29 9.22
CA LEU A 107 -9.47 2.62 9.56
C LEU A 107 -10.24 2.16 8.31
N LEU A 108 -10.27 2.97 7.25
CA LEU A 108 -10.92 2.62 5.99
C LEU A 108 -10.21 1.45 5.30
N MET A 109 -8.89 1.44 5.28
CA MET A 109 -8.06 0.33 4.80
C MET A 109 -8.34 -0.94 5.60
N ALA A 110 -8.29 -0.88 6.92
CA ALA A 110 -8.58 -2.01 7.79
C ALA A 110 -10.01 -2.55 7.60
N ARG A 111 -10.99 -1.66 7.46
CA ARG A 111 -12.38 -2.03 7.17
C ARG A 111 -12.51 -2.81 5.87
N GLU A 112 -11.88 -2.35 4.79
CA GLU A 112 -11.95 -3.03 3.50
C GLU A 112 -11.18 -4.36 3.52
N ALA A 113 -10.04 -4.43 4.21
CA ALA A 113 -9.29 -5.66 4.40
C ALA A 113 -10.10 -6.71 5.17
N VAL A 114 -10.74 -6.32 6.29
CA VAL A 114 -11.63 -7.21 7.06
C VAL A 114 -12.85 -7.61 6.25
N ALA A 115 -13.45 -6.70 5.49
CA ALA A 115 -14.55 -7.02 4.58
C ALA A 115 -14.13 -7.98 3.45
N ALA A 116 -12.90 -7.88 2.96
CA ALA A 116 -12.35 -8.85 2.02
C ALA A 116 -12.21 -10.24 2.65
N ILE A 117 -11.69 -10.32 3.87
CA ILE A 117 -11.60 -11.58 4.62
C ILE A 117 -12.98 -12.21 4.82
N ASP A 118 -13.98 -11.43 5.26
CA ASP A 118 -15.35 -11.91 5.45
C ASP A 118 -15.94 -12.50 4.14
N ARG A 119 -15.71 -11.81 3.00
CA ARG A 119 -16.16 -12.32 1.68
C ARG A 119 -15.45 -13.62 1.29
N LEU A 120 -14.12 -13.67 1.45
CA LEU A 120 -13.32 -14.85 1.09
C LEU A 120 -13.70 -16.08 1.92
N ARG A 121 -14.12 -15.88 3.15
CA ARG A 121 -14.56 -16.94 4.06
C ARG A 121 -16.02 -17.35 3.85
N GLY A 122 -16.82 -16.49 3.21
CA GLY A 122 -18.27 -16.67 3.13
C GLY A 122 -19.00 -16.52 4.44
N ALA A 123 -18.33 -16.04 5.50
CA ALA A 123 -18.88 -15.83 6.83
C ALA A 123 -18.16 -14.66 7.52
N ARG A 124 -18.90 -13.91 8.32
CA ARG A 124 -18.31 -12.83 9.13
C ARG A 124 -17.45 -13.38 10.25
N LEU A 125 -16.33 -12.72 10.50
CA LEU A 125 -15.53 -12.95 11.70
C LEU A 125 -16.40 -12.69 12.95
N ASN A 126 -16.21 -13.48 13.99
CA ASN A 126 -16.85 -13.21 15.30
C ASN A 126 -16.33 -11.92 15.92
N GLY A 127 -16.99 -11.40 16.96
CA GLY A 127 -16.69 -10.09 17.52
C GLY A 127 -15.22 -9.87 17.89
N LEU A 128 -14.62 -10.80 18.64
CA LEU A 128 -13.23 -10.71 19.09
C LEU A 128 -12.25 -10.89 17.89
N SER A 129 -12.45 -11.93 17.07
CA SER A 129 -11.60 -12.16 15.88
C SER A 129 -11.66 -10.98 14.91
N ARG A 130 -12.82 -10.32 14.81
CA ARG A 130 -12.99 -9.13 13.98
C ARG A 130 -12.21 -7.94 14.55
N LEU A 131 -12.29 -7.71 15.86
CA LEU A 131 -11.54 -6.64 16.54
C LEU A 131 -10.03 -6.85 16.38
N LEU A 132 -9.55 -8.08 16.61
CA LEU A 132 -8.14 -8.43 16.41
C LEU A 132 -7.71 -8.25 14.95
N ALA A 133 -8.55 -8.63 13.98
CA ALA A 133 -8.26 -8.41 12.56
C ALA A 133 -8.17 -6.90 12.24
N TYR A 134 -9.04 -6.06 12.80
CA TYR A 134 -8.88 -4.61 12.69
C TYR A 134 -7.55 -4.14 13.26
N GLY A 135 -7.13 -4.66 14.41
CA GLY A 135 -5.82 -4.36 15.00
C GLY A 135 -4.65 -4.72 14.10
N VAL A 136 -4.70 -5.89 13.43
CA VAL A 136 -3.67 -6.33 12.48
C VAL A 136 -3.46 -5.30 11.36
N PHE A 137 -4.51 -4.67 10.86
CA PHE A 137 -4.40 -3.72 9.76
C PHE A 137 -4.23 -2.27 10.23
N ALA A 138 -4.99 -1.86 11.27
CA ALA A 138 -5.03 -0.46 11.70
C ALA A 138 -3.93 -0.08 12.71
N ALA A 139 -3.31 -1.07 13.37
CA ALA A 139 -2.28 -0.85 14.38
C ALA A 139 -1.05 -1.75 14.18
N SER A 140 -0.82 -2.22 12.94
CA SER A 140 0.39 -3.00 12.66
C SER A 140 1.64 -2.13 12.86
N PRO A 141 2.72 -2.70 13.39
CA PRO A 141 3.99 -1.97 13.53
C PRO A 141 4.48 -1.38 12.21
N THR A 142 4.35 -2.12 11.11
CA THR A 142 4.72 -1.65 9.75
C THR A 142 3.92 -0.40 9.34
N LEU A 143 2.61 -0.36 9.64
CA LEU A 143 1.79 0.84 9.41
C LEU A 143 2.24 2.00 10.29
N VAL A 144 2.40 1.75 11.59
CA VAL A 144 2.78 2.78 12.56
C VAL A 144 4.14 3.36 12.20
N ASN A 145 5.13 2.52 11.89
CA ASN A 145 6.45 2.97 11.49
C ASN A 145 6.42 3.74 10.15
N GLY A 146 5.70 3.23 9.16
CA GLY A 146 5.54 3.91 7.85
C GLY A 146 4.92 5.29 7.98
N VAL A 147 3.84 5.42 8.75
CA VAL A 147 3.09 6.68 8.89
C VAL A 147 3.76 7.63 9.89
N LEU A 148 4.09 7.18 11.09
CA LEU A 148 4.63 8.03 12.15
C LEU A 148 6.14 8.24 12.01
N GLY A 149 6.88 7.17 11.68
CA GLY A 149 8.34 7.21 11.55
C GLY A 149 8.80 7.87 10.25
N TYR A 150 8.25 7.47 9.13
CA TYR A 150 8.65 7.96 7.80
C TYR A 150 7.73 9.05 7.24
N GLY A 151 6.51 9.20 7.75
CA GLY A 151 5.57 10.21 7.29
C GLY A 151 4.77 9.83 6.04
N HIS A 152 4.73 8.54 5.67
CA HIS A 152 3.96 8.04 4.52
C HIS A 152 2.46 7.93 4.84
N ILE A 153 1.84 9.08 5.11
CA ILE A 153 0.41 9.20 5.44
C ILE A 153 -0.51 8.84 4.27
N GLU A 154 -0.02 8.93 3.04
CA GLU A 154 -0.75 8.61 1.82
C GLU A 154 -0.90 7.09 1.60
N GLN A 155 -0.04 6.27 2.19
CA GLN A 155 -0.02 4.83 1.94
C GLN A 155 -1.27 4.09 2.40
N PRO A 156 -1.85 4.32 3.60
CA PRO A 156 -3.13 3.74 3.99
C PRO A 156 -4.29 4.14 3.06
N MET A 157 -4.30 5.39 2.57
CA MET A 157 -5.27 5.87 1.58
C MET A 157 -5.13 5.12 0.26
N THR A 158 -3.91 4.95 -0.22
CA THR A 158 -3.60 4.18 -1.43
C THR A 158 -4.11 2.74 -1.31
N LEU A 159 -3.77 2.04 -0.21
CA LEU A 159 -4.19 0.67 0.02
C LEU A 159 -5.71 0.52 0.16
N TRP A 160 -6.38 1.49 0.82
CA TRP A 160 -7.83 1.52 0.86
C TRP A 160 -8.44 1.58 -0.55
N LEU A 161 -7.95 2.48 -1.42
CA LEU A 161 -8.41 2.62 -2.80
C LEU A 161 -8.13 1.35 -3.62
N VAL A 162 -6.96 0.72 -3.47
CA VAL A 162 -6.63 -0.54 -4.13
C VAL A 162 -7.56 -1.66 -3.68
N LEU A 163 -7.84 -1.82 -2.38
CA LEU A 163 -8.76 -2.83 -1.87
C LEU A 163 -10.19 -2.63 -2.39
N LEU A 164 -10.66 -1.37 -2.49
CA LEU A 164 -11.93 -1.02 -3.12
C LEU A 164 -11.96 -1.40 -4.60
N ALA A 165 -10.87 -1.14 -5.31
CA ALA A 165 -10.73 -1.46 -6.74
C ALA A 165 -10.73 -2.97 -6.96
N VAL A 166 -9.98 -3.74 -6.15
CA VAL A 166 -10.00 -5.22 -6.19
C VAL A 166 -11.41 -5.76 -5.93
N ARG A 167 -12.13 -5.21 -4.93
CA ARG A 167 -13.52 -5.55 -4.67
C ARG A 167 -14.42 -5.26 -5.88
N SER A 168 -14.26 -4.10 -6.51
CA SER A 168 -15.04 -3.71 -7.68
C SER A 168 -14.80 -4.67 -8.84
N LEU A 169 -13.54 -5.05 -9.07
CA LEU A 169 -13.18 -6.02 -10.11
C LEU A 169 -13.75 -7.41 -9.82
N ALA A 170 -13.69 -7.87 -8.58
CA ALA A 170 -14.28 -9.12 -8.13
C ALA A 170 -15.82 -9.17 -8.34
N ASN A 171 -16.47 -8.01 -8.27
CA ASN A 171 -17.90 -7.84 -8.52
C ASN A 171 -18.23 -7.57 -10.02
N GLY A 172 -17.28 -7.75 -10.93
CA GLY A 172 -17.48 -7.52 -12.38
C GLY A 172 -17.52 -6.06 -12.81
N ARG A 173 -17.27 -5.09 -11.92
CA ARG A 173 -17.32 -3.65 -12.18
C ARG A 173 -15.94 -3.14 -12.63
N SER A 174 -15.52 -3.54 -13.85
CA SER A 174 -14.15 -3.28 -14.33
C SER A 174 -13.82 -1.81 -14.48
N ALA A 175 -14.74 -0.96 -14.97
CA ALA A 175 -14.50 0.48 -15.06
C ALA A 175 -14.34 1.13 -13.67
N ALA A 176 -15.20 0.80 -12.70
CA ALA A 176 -15.08 1.30 -11.33
C ALA A 176 -13.77 0.83 -10.65
N ALA A 177 -13.33 -0.40 -10.95
CA ALA A 177 -12.04 -0.90 -10.50
C ALA A 177 -10.89 -0.09 -11.09
N GLY A 178 -10.92 0.21 -12.39
CA GLY A 178 -9.92 1.04 -13.04
C GLY A 178 -9.88 2.46 -12.48
N ILE A 179 -11.03 3.11 -12.27
CA ILE A 179 -11.09 4.42 -11.61
C ILE A 179 -10.44 4.35 -10.22
N GLY A 180 -10.78 3.34 -9.41
CA GLY A 180 -10.19 3.16 -8.07
C GLY A 180 -8.67 3.00 -8.11
N PHE A 181 -8.13 2.24 -9.07
CA PHE A 181 -6.68 2.13 -9.29
C PHE A 181 -6.07 3.43 -9.79
N GLY A 182 -6.72 4.14 -10.70
CA GLY A 182 -6.26 5.45 -11.17
C GLY A 182 -6.15 6.44 -10.01
N LEU A 183 -7.14 6.49 -9.12
CA LEU A 183 -7.10 7.30 -7.89
C LEU A 183 -5.97 6.86 -6.95
N ALA A 184 -5.75 5.54 -6.79
CA ALA A 184 -4.66 5.02 -5.99
C ALA A 184 -3.29 5.44 -6.56
N ILE A 185 -3.09 5.39 -7.88
CA ILE A 185 -1.87 5.85 -8.56
C ILE A 185 -1.68 7.36 -8.39
N LEU A 186 -2.77 8.14 -8.49
CA LEU A 186 -2.75 9.58 -8.21
C LEU A 186 -2.47 9.91 -6.74
N THR A 187 -2.60 8.94 -5.84
CA THR A 187 -2.16 9.06 -4.45
C THR A 187 -0.69 8.69 -4.32
N ARG A 188 -0.30 7.54 -4.89
CA ARG A 188 1.06 7.01 -4.84
C ARG A 188 1.34 6.14 -6.08
N SER A 189 2.39 6.47 -6.82
CA SER A 189 2.74 5.81 -8.09
C SER A 189 2.94 4.29 -7.96
N LEU A 190 3.42 3.81 -6.81
CA LEU A 190 3.62 2.37 -6.54
C LEU A 190 2.33 1.55 -6.57
N ALA A 191 1.15 2.18 -6.46
CA ALA A 191 -0.14 1.51 -6.67
C ALA A 191 -0.32 0.96 -8.09
N ALA A 192 0.57 1.25 -9.02
CA ALA A 192 0.59 0.63 -10.35
C ALA A 192 1.00 -0.85 -10.31
N LEU A 193 1.78 -1.31 -9.33
CA LEU A 193 2.24 -2.71 -9.25
C LEU A 193 1.08 -3.73 -9.20
N PRO A 194 0.02 -3.56 -8.39
CA PRO A 194 -1.14 -4.45 -8.37
C PRO A 194 -1.92 -4.53 -9.69
N LEU A 195 -1.79 -3.53 -10.58
CA LEU A 195 -2.43 -3.60 -11.91
C LEU A 195 -1.86 -4.73 -12.76
N ILE A 196 -0.56 -5.05 -12.61
CA ILE A 196 0.14 -6.06 -13.41
C ILE A 196 -0.55 -7.43 -13.28
N PRO A 197 -0.63 -8.04 -12.09
CA PRO A 197 -1.24 -9.37 -11.95
C PRO A 197 -2.72 -9.38 -12.30
N LEU A 198 -3.46 -8.32 -12.01
CA LEU A 198 -4.89 -8.25 -12.32
C LEU A 198 -5.13 -8.08 -13.82
N GLY A 199 -4.35 -7.25 -14.51
CA GLY A 199 -4.40 -7.11 -15.95
C GLY A 199 -4.03 -8.41 -16.68
N LEU A 200 -2.93 -9.06 -16.25
CA LEU A 200 -2.52 -10.36 -16.79
C LEU A 200 -3.55 -11.46 -16.52
N LEU A 201 -4.22 -11.44 -15.37
CA LEU A 201 -5.30 -12.37 -15.06
C LEU A 201 -6.48 -12.19 -15.99
N LEU A 202 -6.94 -10.95 -16.22
CA LEU A 202 -8.01 -10.65 -17.16
C LEU A 202 -7.64 -11.06 -18.60
N LEU A 203 -6.41 -10.80 -19.02
CA LEU A 203 -5.86 -11.19 -20.31
C LEU A 203 -5.87 -12.71 -20.48
N ALA A 204 -5.32 -13.44 -19.51
CA ALA A 204 -5.23 -14.90 -19.54
C ALA A 204 -6.60 -15.59 -19.52
N ARG A 205 -7.66 -14.92 -19.04
CA ARG A 205 -9.04 -15.40 -19.06
C ARG A 205 -9.83 -14.95 -20.28
N GLY A 206 -9.20 -14.31 -21.27
CA GLY A 206 -9.86 -13.80 -22.47
C GLY A 206 -10.88 -12.70 -22.21
N ARG A 207 -10.81 -12.04 -21.03
CA ARG A 207 -11.77 -10.99 -20.64
C ARG A 207 -11.37 -9.63 -21.20
N TRP A 208 -11.19 -9.53 -22.52
CA TRP A 208 -10.66 -8.35 -23.21
C TRP A 208 -11.47 -7.07 -22.95
N ARG A 209 -12.80 -7.17 -22.94
CA ARG A 209 -13.66 -6.02 -22.64
C ARG A 209 -13.45 -5.54 -21.21
N ALA A 210 -13.35 -6.46 -20.26
CA ALA A 210 -13.09 -6.12 -18.87
C ALA A 210 -11.69 -5.49 -18.71
N LEU A 211 -10.68 -6.01 -19.39
CA LEU A 211 -9.32 -5.46 -19.42
C LEU A 211 -9.32 -4.05 -20.03
N ALA A 212 -10.00 -3.83 -21.15
CA ALA A 212 -10.10 -2.53 -21.80
C ALA A 212 -10.78 -1.48 -20.89
N TRP A 213 -11.91 -1.83 -20.25
CA TRP A 213 -12.56 -0.95 -19.29
C TRP A 213 -11.71 -0.70 -18.04
N PHE A 214 -11.06 -1.74 -17.52
CA PHE A 214 -10.20 -1.65 -16.36
C PHE A 214 -8.97 -0.77 -16.62
N GLY A 215 -8.19 -1.09 -17.65
CA GLY A 215 -6.98 -0.35 -18.00
C GLY A 215 -7.29 1.04 -18.54
N GLY A 216 -8.31 1.17 -19.43
CA GLY A 216 -8.69 2.44 -20.03
C GLY A 216 -9.22 3.44 -19.01
N SER A 217 -10.06 3.01 -18.06
CA SER A 217 -10.53 3.92 -17.01
C SER A 217 -9.43 4.28 -15.99
N ALA A 218 -8.50 3.36 -15.70
CA ALA A 218 -7.34 3.69 -14.86
C ALA A 218 -6.46 4.75 -15.54
N ALA A 219 -6.09 4.51 -16.81
CA ALA A 219 -5.28 5.45 -17.59
C ALA A 219 -5.95 6.81 -17.74
N LEU A 220 -7.25 6.85 -18.05
CA LEU A 220 -8.02 8.09 -18.16
C LEU A 220 -8.06 8.86 -16.83
N THR A 221 -8.27 8.15 -15.71
CA THR A 221 -8.29 8.79 -14.37
C THR A 221 -6.93 9.41 -14.05
N VAL A 222 -5.84 8.68 -14.31
CA VAL A 222 -4.48 9.22 -14.09
C VAL A 222 -4.21 10.40 -15.01
N ALA A 223 -4.54 10.28 -16.31
CA ALA A 223 -4.34 11.35 -17.28
C ALA A 223 -5.09 12.62 -16.88
N LEU A 224 -6.38 12.52 -16.55
CA LEU A 224 -7.18 13.67 -16.11
C LEU A 224 -6.69 14.28 -14.80
N GLY A 225 -6.21 13.46 -13.87
CA GLY A 225 -5.67 13.93 -12.59
C GLY A 225 -4.32 14.63 -12.72
N LEU A 226 -3.48 14.23 -13.67
CA LEU A 226 -2.16 14.84 -13.90
C LEU A 226 -2.17 15.98 -14.91
N LEU A 227 -3.15 16.02 -15.81
CA LEU A 227 -3.21 17.00 -16.90
C LEU A 227 -3.09 18.47 -16.43
N PRO A 228 -3.78 18.94 -15.36
CA PRO A 228 -3.66 20.31 -14.91
C PRO A 228 -2.22 20.69 -14.51
N PHE A 229 -1.50 19.79 -13.87
CA PHE A 229 -0.12 19.98 -13.44
C PHE A 229 0.84 19.97 -14.63
N LEU A 230 0.64 19.04 -15.57
CA LEU A 230 1.42 18.98 -16.81
C LEU A 230 1.23 20.23 -17.70
N LEU A 231 0.06 20.85 -17.67
CA LEU A 231 -0.18 22.11 -18.40
C LEU A 231 0.43 23.31 -17.69
N ALA A 232 0.47 23.30 -16.35
CA ALA A 232 1.01 24.40 -15.56
C ALA A 232 2.55 24.38 -15.50
N ASP A 233 3.13 23.22 -15.28
CA ASP A 233 4.58 23.01 -15.19
C ASP A 233 4.96 21.59 -15.65
N PRO A 234 5.13 21.36 -16.96
CA PRO A 234 5.46 20.05 -17.50
C PRO A 234 6.83 19.55 -17.04
N THR A 235 7.81 20.43 -16.92
CA THR A 235 9.19 20.06 -16.60
C THR A 235 9.31 19.47 -15.20
N ASP A 236 8.86 20.20 -14.18
CA ASP A 236 8.95 19.76 -12.80
C ASP A 236 7.99 18.60 -12.51
N THR A 237 6.80 18.59 -13.16
CA THR A 237 5.86 17.47 -13.03
C THR A 237 6.43 16.17 -13.57
N ILE A 238 7.01 16.18 -14.77
CA ILE A 238 7.63 14.98 -15.37
C ILE A 238 8.84 14.56 -14.55
N TYR A 239 9.69 15.51 -14.17
CA TYR A 239 10.86 15.21 -13.36
C TYR A 239 10.47 14.55 -12.04
N SER A 240 9.54 15.14 -11.28
CA SER A 240 9.08 14.64 -9.98
C SER A 240 8.53 13.22 -10.06
N LEU A 241 7.64 12.97 -11.02
CA LEU A 241 6.90 11.72 -11.07
C LEU A 241 7.67 10.57 -11.74
N LEU A 242 8.57 10.87 -12.66
CA LEU A 242 9.23 9.85 -13.47
C LEU A 242 10.75 9.81 -13.26
N THR A 243 11.41 10.96 -13.16
CA THR A 243 12.87 11.06 -13.22
C THR A 243 13.51 11.12 -11.83
N HIS A 244 12.89 11.80 -10.89
CA HIS A 244 13.45 12.00 -9.54
C HIS A 244 13.83 10.67 -8.88
N ARG A 245 12.93 9.68 -8.91
CA ARG A 245 13.22 8.36 -8.35
C ARG A 245 14.41 7.66 -9.04
N ALA A 246 14.57 7.88 -10.35
CA ALA A 246 15.70 7.36 -11.07
C ALA A 246 17.04 8.02 -10.66
N SER A 247 17.01 9.25 -10.13
CA SER A 247 18.21 9.95 -9.64
C SER A 247 18.64 9.54 -8.23
N LEU A 248 17.78 8.88 -7.44
CA LEU A 248 18.11 8.46 -6.08
C LEU A 248 19.28 7.45 -6.10
N PRO A 249 20.19 7.53 -5.12
CA PRO A 249 21.29 6.57 -5.01
C PRO A 249 20.78 5.18 -4.58
N VAL A 250 21.62 4.18 -4.74
CA VAL A 250 21.42 2.87 -4.12
C VAL A 250 21.49 3.03 -2.61
N GLY A 251 20.43 2.66 -1.91
CA GLY A 251 20.31 2.92 -0.48
C GLY A 251 19.32 1.97 0.22
N GLY A 252 19.09 2.22 1.50
CA GLY A 252 18.20 1.40 2.31
C GLY A 252 18.65 -0.06 2.38
N GLY A 253 17.74 -0.99 2.66
CA GLY A 253 17.96 -2.43 2.71
C GLY A 253 18.07 -3.11 1.34
N SER A 254 18.54 -2.41 0.31
CA SER A 254 18.57 -2.93 -1.05
C SER A 254 19.66 -3.99 -1.27
N LEU A 255 19.31 -5.07 -1.98
CA LEU A 255 20.27 -6.07 -2.47
C LEU A 255 21.36 -5.47 -3.36
N TRP A 256 21.06 -4.37 -4.05
CA TRP A 256 22.00 -3.69 -4.94
C TRP A 256 23.18 -3.05 -4.20
N GLN A 257 23.14 -2.98 -2.86
CA GLN A 257 24.31 -2.60 -2.06
C GLN A 257 25.55 -3.46 -2.37
N LEU A 258 25.34 -4.71 -2.82
CA LEU A 258 26.43 -5.59 -3.29
C LEU A 258 27.22 -5.03 -4.46
N LEU A 259 26.63 -4.12 -5.24
CA LEU A 259 27.28 -3.53 -6.41
C LEU A 259 27.92 -2.17 -6.14
N VAL A 260 27.75 -1.62 -4.94
CA VAL A 260 28.38 -0.34 -4.56
C VAL A 260 29.90 -0.51 -4.55
N GLY A 261 30.59 0.40 -5.21
CA GLY A 261 32.06 0.33 -5.42
C GLY A 261 32.50 -0.60 -6.56
N THR A 262 31.58 -1.21 -7.30
CA THR A 262 31.88 -2.02 -8.49
C THR A 262 31.54 -1.26 -9.79
N PRO A 263 32.10 -1.65 -10.94
CA PRO A 263 31.75 -1.07 -12.25
C PRO A 263 30.29 -1.37 -12.67
N TYR A 264 29.58 -2.25 -11.97
CA TYR A 264 28.19 -2.65 -12.27
C TYR A 264 27.15 -1.79 -11.56
N LEU A 265 27.54 -0.78 -10.77
CA LEU A 265 26.64 0.11 -10.04
C LEU A 265 25.63 0.83 -10.95
N TRP A 266 25.97 1.06 -12.22
CA TRP A 266 25.08 1.67 -13.20
C TRP A 266 23.78 0.86 -13.43
N ILE A 267 23.81 -0.46 -13.22
CA ILE A 267 22.65 -1.33 -13.41
C ILE A 267 21.50 -0.90 -12.50
N PRO A 268 21.62 -0.96 -11.15
CA PRO A 268 20.52 -0.53 -10.31
C PRO A 268 20.19 0.97 -10.43
N GLN A 269 21.18 1.79 -10.77
CA GLN A 269 20.94 3.23 -10.92
C GLN A 269 19.97 3.57 -12.04
N HIS A 270 19.97 2.81 -13.14
CA HIS A 270 19.21 3.14 -14.34
C HIS A 270 18.06 2.19 -14.65
N VAL A 271 18.13 0.93 -14.19
CA VAL A 271 17.20 -0.10 -14.67
C VAL A 271 16.53 -0.92 -13.57
N ASP A 272 16.70 -0.55 -12.29
CA ASP A 272 16.06 -1.28 -11.16
C ASP A 272 14.54 -1.43 -11.32
N VAL A 273 13.86 -0.39 -11.81
CA VAL A 273 12.41 -0.42 -12.06
C VAL A 273 12.04 -1.50 -13.07
N LEU A 274 12.88 -1.71 -14.11
CA LEU A 274 12.63 -2.76 -15.10
C LEU A 274 12.75 -4.16 -14.48
N PHE A 275 13.68 -4.35 -13.55
CA PHE A 275 13.79 -5.60 -12.80
C PHE A 275 12.59 -5.83 -11.88
N VAL A 276 12.11 -4.80 -11.16
CA VAL A 276 10.91 -4.89 -10.32
C VAL A 276 9.70 -5.26 -11.18
N LEU A 277 9.45 -4.55 -12.28
CA LEU A 277 8.32 -4.81 -13.17
C LEU A 277 8.45 -6.16 -13.87
N GLY A 278 9.64 -6.50 -14.39
CA GLY A 278 9.91 -7.77 -15.06
C GLY A 278 9.67 -8.95 -14.13
N LEU A 279 10.15 -8.89 -12.88
CA LEU A 279 9.90 -9.93 -11.89
C LEU A 279 8.42 -10.00 -11.50
N ALA A 280 7.72 -8.88 -11.35
CA ALA A 280 6.29 -8.86 -11.06
C ALA A 280 5.49 -9.52 -12.18
N VAL A 281 5.81 -9.25 -13.45
CA VAL A 281 5.21 -9.91 -14.63
C VAL A 281 5.52 -11.40 -14.61
N LEU A 282 6.79 -11.78 -14.46
CA LEU A 282 7.23 -13.19 -14.47
C LEU A 282 6.51 -14.01 -13.39
N LEU A 283 6.51 -13.55 -12.14
CA LEU A 283 5.88 -14.24 -11.03
C LEU A 283 4.36 -14.34 -11.23
N SER A 284 3.74 -13.28 -11.75
CA SER A 284 2.32 -13.29 -12.08
C SER A 284 1.98 -14.34 -13.14
N LEU A 285 2.75 -14.39 -14.23
CA LEU A 285 2.55 -15.38 -15.30
C LEU A 285 2.76 -16.81 -14.79
N VAL A 286 3.81 -17.05 -13.98
CA VAL A 286 4.10 -18.37 -13.39
C VAL A 286 2.91 -18.89 -12.57
N VAL A 287 2.26 -18.02 -11.78
CA VAL A 287 1.10 -18.39 -10.97
C VAL A 287 -0.16 -18.54 -11.85
N ILE A 288 -0.45 -17.57 -12.72
CA ILE A 288 -1.68 -17.55 -13.55
C ILE A 288 -1.71 -18.74 -14.52
N VAL A 289 -0.58 -19.09 -15.15
CA VAL A 289 -0.49 -20.24 -16.04
C VAL A 289 -0.67 -21.55 -15.30
N ALA A 290 -0.08 -21.67 -14.09
CA ALA A 290 -0.23 -22.85 -13.25
C ALA A 290 -1.64 -23.00 -12.66
N ARG A 291 -2.39 -21.92 -12.54
CA ARG A 291 -3.68 -21.86 -11.84
C ARG A 291 -4.80 -21.37 -12.76
N LYS A 292 -5.29 -22.27 -13.61
CA LYS A 292 -6.39 -21.98 -14.55
C LYS A 292 -7.71 -21.63 -13.84
N ASP A 293 -7.86 -22.00 -12.57
CA ASP A 293 -8.99 -21.70 -11.69
C ASP A 293 -8.92 -20.32 -11.01
N LEU A 294 -7.81 -19.59 -11.16
CA LEU A 294 -7.62 -18.29 -10.51
C LEU A 294 -8.54 -17.23 -11.10
N GLU A 295 -9.33 -16.58 -10.26
CA GLU A 295 -10.29 -15.53 -10.59
C GLU A 295 -10.03 -14.29 -9.73
N ALA A 296 -10.47 -13.10 -10.22
CA ALA A 296 -10.29 -11.84 -9.48
C ALA A 296 -10.98 -11.85 -8.09
N SER A 297 -12.03 -12.66 -7.93
CA SER A 297 -12.74 -12.87 -6.66
C SER A 297 -12.08 -13.91 -5.75
N SER A 298 -11.09 -14.66 -6.26
CA SER A 298 -10.48 -15.74 -5.50
C SER A 298 -9.54 -15.20 -4.41
N ARG A 299 -9.41 -15.98 -3.35
CA ARG A 299 -8.50 -15.70 -2.25
C ARG A 299 -7.04 -15.60 -2.72
N ASP A 300 -6.64 -16.50 -3.60
CA ASP A 300 -5.25 -16.57 -4.08
C ASP A 300 -4.86 -15.37 -4.94
N THR A 301 -5.83 -14.56 -5.38
CA THR A 301 -5.57 -13.24 -5.97
C THR A 301 -4.89 -12.30 -4.98
N TYR A 302 -5.29 -12.30 -3.70
CA TYR A 302 -4.59 -11.52 -2.67
C TYR A 302 -3.18 -12.05 -2.40
N GLY A 303 -2.98 -13.38 -2.47
CA GLY A 303 -1.64 -13.98 -2.42
C GLY A 303 -0.77 -13.54 -3.59
N LEU A 304 -1.36 -13.45 -4.79
CA LEU A 304 -0.67 -12.96 -5.98
C LEU A 304 -0.33 -11.47 -5.89
N LEU A 305 -1.24 -10.65 -5.32
CA LEU A 305 -0.97 -9.23 -5.04
C LEU A 305 0.17 -9.07 -4.01
N ALA A 306 0.18 -9.90 -2.95
CA ALA A 306 1.28 -9.90 -1.98
C ALA A 306 2.61 -10.29 -2.63
N LEU A 307 2.60 -11.32 -3.49
CA LEU A 307 3.78 -11.79 -4.22
C LEU A 307 4.36 -10.69 -5.13
N THR A 308 3.51 -9.98 -5.86
CA THR A 308 3.96 -8.88 -6.72
C THR A 308 4.41 -7.67 -5.91
N ALA A 309 3.79 -7.36 -4.77
CA ALA A 309 4.23 -6.29 -3.89
C ALA A 309 5.63 -6.57 -3.30
N LEU A 310 6.01 -7.83 -3.07
CA LEU A 310 7.35 -8.20 -2.60
C LEU A 310 8.46 -7.94 -3.62
N THR A 311 8.15 -7.79 -4.91
CA THR A 311 9.17 -7.51 -5.93
C THR A 311 9.83 -6.15 -5.73
N LEU A 312 9.10 -5.19 -5.16
CA LEU A 312 9.62 -3.86 -4.87
C LEU A 312 10.73 -3.90 -3.82
N PRO A 313 10.50 -4.36 -2.57
CA PRO A 313 11.57 -4.42 -1.57
C PRO A 313 12.67 -5.41 -1.95
N LEU A 314 12.41 -6.38 -2.85
CA LEU A 314 13.43 -7.32 -3.31
C LEU A 314 14.39 -6.69 -4.32
N LEU A 315 13.91 -5.90 -5.27
CA LEU A 315 14.71 -5.44 -6.43
C LEU A 315 14.78 -3.92 -6.62
N ALA A 316 14.12 -3.09 -5.79
CA ALA A 316 14.32 -1.67 -5.87
C ALA A 316 15.73 -1.28 -5.39
N LYS A 317 16.33 -0.28 -6.03
CA LYS A 317 17.66 0.20 -5.67
C LYS A 317 17.72 0.92 -4.34
N SER A 318 16.59 1.42 -3.86
CA SER A 318 16.43 2.01 -2.53
C SER A 318 15.21 1.37 -1.89
N VAL A 319 15.41 0.72 -0.74
CA VAL A 319 14.36 -0.02 -0.03
C VAL A 319 14.18 0.61 1.35
N TRP A 320 12.94 0.93 1.65
CA TRP A 320 12.53 1.53 2.92
C TRP A 320 11.50 0.65 3.61
N PRO A 321 11.43 0.65 4.94
CA PRO A 321 10.52 -0.18 5.72
C PRO A 321 9.06 -0.13 5.28
N TYR A 322 8.54 1.03 4.94
CA TYR A 322 7.16 1.20 4.51
C TYR A 322 6.81 0.50 3.18
N TYR A 323 7.79 0.04 2.38
CA TYR A 323 7.53 -0.75 1.17
C TYR A 323 6.92 -2.13 1.46
N PHE A 324 7.08 -2.62 2.69
CA PHE A 324 6.51 -3.91 3.10
C PHE A 324 5.03 -3.85 3.43
N LEU A 325 4.45 -2.67 3.67
CA LEU A 325 3.05 -2.54 4.09
C LEU A 325 2.08 -3.12 3.06
N ASP A 326 2.34 -2.91 1.77
CA ASP A 326 1.48 -3.41 0.69
C ASP A 326 1.48 -4.96 0.69
N ALA A 327 2.67 -5.58 0.73
CA ALA A 327 2.81 -7.02 0.80
C ALA A 327 2.21 -7.61 2.08
N TYR A 328 2.38 -6.91 3.21
CA TYR A 328 1.81 -7.30 4.49
C TYR A 328 0.27 -7.30 4.45
N VAL A 329 -0.35 -6.22 3.98
CA VAL A 329 -1.82 -6.11 3.93
C VAL A 329 -2.42 -7.18 3.03
N PHE A 330 -1.91 -7.36 1.80
CA PHE A 330 -2.42 -8.38 0.89
C PHE A 330 -2.14 -9.81 1.41
N GLY A 331 -0.96 -10.05 1.99
CA GLY A 331 -0.59 -11.31 2.59
C GLY A 331 -1.46 -11.67 3.78
N ALA A 332 -1.78 -10.69 4.64
CA ALA A 332 -2.67 -10.87 5.79
C ALA A 332 -4.12 -11.17 5.34
N VAL A 333 -4.64 -10.47 4.32
CA VAL A 333 -5.96 -10.79 3.74
C VAL A 333 -5.97 -12.20 3.17
N TRP A 334 -4.95 -12.57 2.40
CA TRP A 334 -4.82 -13.92 1.85
C TRP A 334 -4.76 -14.98 2.93
N TRP A 335 -3.94 -14.79 3.96
CA TRP A 335 -3.75 -15.75 5.05
C TRP A 335 -5.04 -15.92 5.88
N LEU A 336 -5.61 -14.82 6.36
CA LEU A 336 -6.83 -14.85 7.20
C LEU A 336 -8.07 -15.32 6.42
N GLY A 337 -8.08 -15.15 5.10
CA GLY A 337 -9.10 -15.72 4.22
C GLY A 337 -8.99 -17.23 4.00
N GLN A 338 -7.86 -17.87 4.41
CA GLN A 338 -7.62 -19.30 4.19
C GLN A 338 -8.15 -20.24 5.28
N VAL A 339 -8.31 -19.72 6.47
CA VAL A 339 -8.62 -20.55 7.62
C VAL A 339 -10.02 -21.10 7.45
N ASP A 340 -10.11 -22.42 7.25
CA ASP A 340 -11.41 -23.11 7.19
C ASP A 340 -12.10 -23.03 8.56
N PRO A 341 -13.25 -22.35 8.64
CA PRO A 341 -13.99 -22.26 9.91
C PRO A 341 -14.51 -23.59 10.41
N LEU A 342 -14.60 -24.62 9.54
CA LEU A 342 -15.10 -25.96 9.89
C LEU A 342 -13.97 -26.91 10.30
N ALA A 343 -12.77 -26.81 9.69
CA ALA A 343 -11.67 -27.72 9.90
C ALA A 343 -10.85 -27.45 11.18
N PHE A 344 -10.76 -26.19 11.58
CA PHE A 344 -9.93 -25.80 12.72
C PHE A 344 -10.67 -24.80 13.61
N GLY A 345 -11.76 -25.04 14.07
CA GLY A 345 -12.52 -24.25 15.02
C GLY A 345 -11.95 -22.88 15.48
N ARG A 346 -12.67 -22.17 16.27
CA ARG A 346 -12.38 -20.80 16.73
C ARG A 346 -10.95 -20.56 17.28
N ARG A 347 -10.22 -21.63 17.70
CA ARG A 347 -8.89 -21.53 18.31
C ARG A 347 -7.77 -21.22 17.30
N LEU A 348 -7.83 -21.76 16.07
CA LEU A 348 -6.77 -21.51 15.07
C LEU A 348 -6.90 -20.12 14.44
N ASN A 349 -8.13 -19.64 14.30
CA ASN A 349 -8.38 -18.26 13.87
C ASN A 349 -7.80 -17.24 14.87
N ALA A 350 -7.92 -17.53 16.16
CA ALA A 350 -7.34 -16.70 17.21
C ALA A 350 -5.78 -16.76 17.20
N ALA A 351 -5.19 -17.88 16.74
CA ALA A 351 -3.74 -18.00 16.64
C ALA A 351 -3.16 -17.39 15.35
N ALA A 352 -3.91 -17.40 14.23
CA ALA A 352 -3.45 -16.82 12.97
C ALA A 352 -3.25 -15.31 13.05
N ILE A 353 -4.11 -14.60 13.78
CA ILE A 353 -4.03 -13.14 13.95
C ILE A 353 -2.77 -12.72 14.72
N PRO A 354 -2.47 -13.29 15.92
CA PRO A 354 -1.22 -13.02 16.62
C PRO A 354 0.03 -13.39 15.80
N LEU A 355 -0.03 -14.49 15.02
CA LEU A 355 1.08 -14.89 14.18
C LEU A 355 1.37 -13.86 13.09
N ILE A 356 0.33 -13.36 12.40
CA ILE A 356 0.49 -12.31 11.38
C ILE A 356 1.01 -11.03 12.01
N ALA A 357 0.48 -10.64 13.19
CA ALA A 357 0.96 -9.48 13.92
C ALA A 357 2.43 -9.66 14.34
N SER A 358 2.82 -10.87 14.80
CA SER A 358 4.21 -11.18 15.16
C SER A 358 5.15 -11.12 13.95
N VAL A 359 4.72 -11.64 12.79
CA VAL A 359 5.50 -11.52 11.54
C VAL A 359 5.64 -10.04 11.14
N GLY A 360 4.56 -9.27 11.22
CA GLY A 360 4.61 -7.83 10.96
C GLY A 360 5.55 -7.11 11.92
N THR A 361 5.54 -7.46 13.22
CA THR A 361 6.45 -6.91 14.23
C THR A 361 7.91 -7.28 13.94
N LEU A 362 8.18 -8.55 13.63
CA LEU A 362 9.53 -9.02 13.27
C LEU A 362 10.05 -8.31 12.02
N LEU A 363 9.21 -8.15 10.98
CA LEU A 363 9.58 -7.39 9.80
C LEU A 363 9.92 -5.94 10.17
N THR A 364 9.12 -5.30 11.02
CA THR A 364 9.33 -3.92 11.46
C THR A 364 10.58 -3.79 12.32
N GLU A 365 10.82 -4.69 13.26
CA GLU A 365 12.03 -4.68 14.10
C GLU A 365 13.28 -4.91 13.25
N TYR A 366 13.20 -5.80 12.29
CA TYR A 366 14.27 -6.01 11.33
C TYR A 366 14.52 -4.74 10.50
N GLU A 367 13.47 -4.06 10.08
CA GLU A 367 13.51 -2.79 9.37
C GLU A 367 14.08 -1.64 10.22
N MET A 368 13.74 -1.53 11.50
CA MET A 368 14.28 -0.50 12.40
C MET A 368 15.79 -0.68 12.65
N GLY A 369 16.31 -1.89 12.52
CA GLY A 369 17.74 -2.17 12.50
C GLY A 369 18.46 -1.56 11.30
N PHE A 370 17.72 -1.18 10.24
CA PHE A 370 18.22 -0.46 9.08
C PHE A 370 18.06 1.06 9.17
N GLY A 371 17.90 1.64 10.35
CA GLY A 371 17.79 3.09 10.53
C GLY A 371 18.80 3.89 9.69
N PRO A 372 18.72 5.22 9.58
CA PRO A 372 19.45 6.08 8.64
C PRO A 372 20.99 6.09 8.80
N GLY A 373 21.55 5.06 9.38
CA GLY A 373 22.99 4.79 9.40
C GLY A 373 23.47 4.10 8.12
N PRO A 374 24.80 3.97 7.93
CA PRO A 374 25.33 3.18 6.83
C PRO A 374 24.86 1.74 7.02
N ILE A 375 23.92 1.33 6.17
CA ILE A 375 23.40 -0.04 6.17
C ILE A 375 24.56 -0.97 5.92
N ARG A 376 24.78 -1.84 6.88
CA ARG A 376 25.83 -2.82 6.74
C ARG A 376 25.43 -3.75 5.61
N LEU A 377 26.33 -3.91 4.65
CA LEU A 377 26.16 -4.79 3.48
C LEU A 377 25.55 -6.16 3.87
N ARG A 378 25.93 -6.70 5.03
CA ARG A 378 25.44 -7.96 5.57
C ARG A 378 23.92 -7.95 5.83
N GLU A 379 23.37 -6.84 6.26
CA GLU A 379 21.95 -6.68 6.61
C GLU A 379 21.09 -6.60 5.34
N GLY A 380 21.51 -5.83 4.33
CA GLY A 380 20.85 -5.79 3.03
C GLY A 380 20.84 -7.16 2.32
N VAL A 381 21.97 -7.90 2.39
CA VAL A 381 22.06 -9.25 1.83
C VAL A 381 21.14 -10.21 2.59
N ALA A 382 21.16 -10.18 3.92
CA ALA A 382 20.30 -11.05 4.74
C ALA A 382 18.82 -10.81 4.44
N MET A 383 18.39 -9.54 4.35
CA MET A 383 17.03 -9.19 3.97
C MET A 383 16.68 -9.70 2.56
N GLY A 384 17.55 -9.46 1.61
CA GLY A 384 17.33 -9.94 0.25
C GLY A 384 17.18 -11.46 0.17
N VAL A 385 17.99 -12.22 0.91
CA VAL A 385 17.86 -13.68 1.01
C VAL A 385 16.52 -14.08 1.63
N VAL A 386 16.11 -13.44 2.74
CA VAL A 386 14.81 -13.71 3.37
C VAL A 386 13.66 -13.42 2.41
N LEU A 387 13.70 -12.29 1.72
CA LEU A 387 12.67 -11.90 0.73
C LEU A 387 12.64 -12.87 -0.46
N ALA A 388 13.79 -13.28 -0.97
CA ALA A 388 13.88 -14.27 -2.04
C ALA A 388 13.26 -15.61 -1.62
N VAL A 389 13.58 -16.11 -0.41
CA VAL A 389 13.00 -17.33 0.14
C VAL A 389 11.49 -17.20 0.31
N LEU A 390 10.99 -16.08 0.85
CA LEU A 390 9.55 -15.81 0.99
C LEU A 390 8.86 -15.78 -0.37
N THR A 391 9.46 -15.11 -1.35
CA THR A 391 8.95 -15.02 -2.72
C THR A 391 8.83 -16.39 -3.37
N VAL A 392 9.89 -17.22 -3.27
CA VAL A 392 9.89 -18.59 -3.79
C VAL A 392 8.87 -19.46 -3.06
N ALA A 393 8.83 -19.42 -1.73
CA ALA A 393 7.89 -20.21 -0.93
C ALA A 393 6.43 -19.85 -1.25
N LEU A 394 6.11 -18.56 -1.37
CA LEU A 394 4.78 -18.07 -1.73
C LEU A 394 4.41 -18.50 -3.15
N THR A 395 5.34 -18.38 -4.11
CA THR A 395 5.15 -18.82 -5.50
C THR A 395 4.84 -20.30 -5.58
N ILE A 396 5.64 -21.15 -4.90
CA ILE A 396 5.41 -22.60 -4.85
C ILE A 396 4.04 -22.91 -4.24
N ARG A 397 3.69 -22.25 -3.16
CA ARG A 397 2.40 -22.47 -2.49
C ARG A 397 1.20 -22.06 -3.35
N LEU A 398 1.29 -20.93 -4.03
CA LEU A 398 0.23 -20.48 -4.95
C LEU A 398 0.08 -21.41 -6.15
N ARG A 399 1.18 -21.96 -6.69
CA ARG A 399 1.14 -22.92 -7.81
C ARG A 399 0.53 -24.26 -7.45
N ARG A 400 0.82 -24.79 -6.24
CA ARG A 400 0.45 -26.15 -5.83
C ARG A 400 -0.99 -26.30 -5.34
N ARG A 401 -1.74 -25.24 -5.16
CA ARG A 401 -3.12 -25.35 -4.71
C ARG A 401 -3.98 -25.95 -5.80
N GLY A 402 -4.62 -27.06 -5.48
CA GLY A 402 -5.65 -27.66 -6.30
C GLY A 402 -6.90 -26.75 -6.40
N PRO A 403 -7.82 -27.05 -7.32
CA PRO A 403 -9.08 -26.32 -7.47
C PRO A 403 -9.77 -26.26 -6.11
N GLN A 404 -10.29 -25.08 -5.76
CA GLN A 404 -11.14 -24.94 -4.57
C GLN A 404 -12.40 -25.77 -4.81
N PRO A 405 -12.88 -26.53 -3.82
CA PRO A 405 -14.18 -27.20 -3.97
C PRO A 405 -15.21 -26.13 -4.33
N GLU A 406 -15.92 -26.37 -5.43
CA GLU A 406 -17.04 -25.51 -5.83
C GLU A 406 -17.95 -25.34 -4.62
N ARG A 407 -18.17 -24.09 -4.22
CA ARG A 407 -19.15 -23.82 -3.18
C ARG A 407 -20.50 -24.20 -3.76
N ALA A 408 -21.11 -25.24 -3.22
CA ALA A 408 -22.49 -25.55 -3.45
C ALA A 408 -23.31 -24.32 -3.02
N GLY A 409 -23.63 -23.43 -3.95
CA GLY A 409 -24.41 -22.22 -3.63
C GLY A 409 -24.27 -21.03 -4.57
N ASP A 410 -23.35 -21.03 -5.56
CA ASP A 410 -23.18 -19.87 -6.46
C ASP A 410 -24.27 -19.79 -7.59
N GLY A 411 -25.50 -20.17 -7.26
CA GLY A 411 -26.68 -19.97 -8.12
C GLY A 411 -27.18 -18.51 -8.22
N TRP A 412 -26.36 -17.50 -7.89
CA TRP A 412 -26.78 -16.09 -7.81
C TRP A 412 -26.02 -15.15 -8.75
N LEU A 413 -25.78 -15.54 -10.00
CA LEU A 413 -25.46 -14.54 -11.01
C LEU A 413 -26.30 -14.84 -12.27
N PRO A 414 -27.16 -13.93 -12.74
CA PRO A 414 -27.76 -14.02 -14.05
C PRO A 414 -26.65 -13.86 -15.10
N ARG A 415 -26.67 -14.73 -16.11
CA ARG A 415 -25.75 -14.77 -17.26
C ARG A 415 -25.84 -13.51 -18.11
#